data_b163f6b55a7d4abcb50d47e9e14880b9
#
_entry.id   b163f6b55a7d4abcb50d47e9e14880b9
#
_cell.length_a   1.000
_cell.length_b   1.000
_cell.length_c   1.000
_cell.angle_alpha   90.00
_cell.angle_beta   90.00
_cell.angle_gamma   90.00
#
_symmetry.space_group_name_H-M   'P 1'
#
loop_
_entity.id
_entity.type
_entity.pdbx_description
1 polymer ?
#
loop_
_entity_poly.entity_id
_entity_poly.type
_entity_poly.pdbx_seq_one_letter_code
_entity_poly.pdbx_strand_id
1 'polypeptide(L)'
;MVAEAQDWSDEINLREDVEFHEEVGINVNCENLRSCLDFFLLFFTAEVWTLLVEQTNLYAEQKRGHQESSVWYPVTIDEMIGWVSLYLNMGLVTKPNLTSYWSTDPSLSSPFFPSIMPRDRFLQILRYLHFADNTQTPRARSADCNKLYKIQPFLDLIIPRF
;
A
#
# COMPACT_ATOMS: atom_id res chain seq x y z
N MET A 1 36.23 34.11 -1.93
CA MET A 1 34.78 34.00 -2.17
C MET A 1 34.16 33.56 -0.84
N VAL A 2 33.54 34.52 -0.15
CA VAL A 2 32.87 34.28 1.13
C VAL A 2 31.46 33.83 0.76
N ALA A 3 31.07 32.63 1.23
CA ALA A 3 29.69 32.15 1.05
C ALA A 3 28.77 33.08 1.84
N GLU A 4 27.81 33.69 1.18
CA GLU A 4 26.73 34.45 1.83
C GLU A 4 25.94 33.50 2.73
N ALA A 5 25.88 33.82 4.01
CA ALA A 5 25.04 33.14 4.98
C ALA A 5 23.58 33.39 4.58
N GLN A 6 22.86 32.30 4.37
CA GLN A 6 21.43 32.33 4.09
C GLN A 6 20.73 32.82 5.38
N ASP A 7 20.19 34.02 5.31
CA ASP A 7 19.47 34.66 6.42
C ASP A 7 18.14 33.88 6.62
N TRP A 8 18.03 33.15 7.72
CA TRP A 8 16.80 32.51 8.14
C TRP A 8 15.91 33.57 8.80
N SER A 9 14.87 34.01 8.09
CA SER A 9 13.88 34.88 8.70
C SER A 9 13.02 34.08 9.67
N ASP A 10 12.85 34.58 10.91
CA ASP A 10 11.93 34.07 11.91
C ASP A 10 10.46 34.39 11.58
N GLU A 11 10.15 34.89 10.41
CA GLU A 11 8.78 35.10 9.96
C GLU A 11 8.15 33.74 9.69
N ILE A 12 7.37 33.28 10.67
CA ILE A 12 6.44 32.17 10.51
C ILE A 12 5.41 32.62 9.48
N ASN A 13 5.55 32.11 8.26
CA ASN A 13 4.56 32.28 7.21
C ASN A 13 3.32 31.49 7.64
N LEU A 14 2.45 32.10 8.44
CA LEU A 14 1.15 31.54 8.80
C LEU A 14 0.42 31.36 7.47
N ARG A 15 0.26 30.09 7.05
CA ARG A 15 -0.65 29.77 5.95
C ARG A 15 -1.99 30.36 6.31
N GLU A 16 -2.58 31.11 5.38
CA GLU A 16 -3.97 31.51 5.50
C GLU A 16 -4.78 30.26 5.86
N ASP A 17 -5.58 30.35 6.91
CA ASP A 17 -6.48 29.26 7.29
C ASP A 17 -7.39 28.98 6.10
N VAL A 18 -7.11 27.89 5.41
CA VAL A 18 -7.96 27.42 4.33
C VAL A 18 -9.20 26.83 4.97
N GLU A 19 -10.28 27.59 4.94
CA GLU A 19 -11.57 27.13 5.44
C GLU A 19 -12.01 25.94 4.61
N PHE A 20 -12.24 24.80 5.25
CA PHE A 20 -12.70 23.59 4.59
C PHE A 20 -14.22 23.67 4.39
N HIS A 21 -14.67 23.78 3.15
CA HIS A 21 -16.08 23.98 2.78
C HIS A 21 -16.76 22.72 2.18
N GLU A 22 -16.03 21.62 2.06
CA GLU A 22 -16.59 20.38 1.52
C GLU A 22 -17.45 19.64 2.56
N GLU A 23 -18.51 18.98 2.10
CA GLU A 23 -19.29 18.10 2.96
C GLU A 23 -18.38 16.95 3.44
N VAL A 24 -18.28 16.81 4.77
CA VAL A 24 -17.51 15.72 5.39
C VAL A 24 -18.42 14.54 5.66
N GLY A 25 -17.96 13.36 5.32
CA GLY A 25 -18.69 12.13 5.60
C GLY A 25 -18.33 10.99 4.66
N ILE A 26 -18.96 9.85 4.88
CA ILE A 26 -18.79 8.67 4.04
C ILE A 26 -19.84 8.74 2.92
N ASN A 27 -19.41 8.81 1.66
CA ASN A 27 -20.28 8.88 0.47
C ASN A 27 -20.87 7.53 0.06
N VAL A 28 -21.04 6.61 0.99
CA VAL A 28 -21.63 5.28 0.77
C VAL A 28 -22.72 4.99 1.79
N ASN A 29 -23.71 4.18 1.39
CA ASN A 29 -24.78 3.79 2.30
C ASN A 29 -24.25 2.85 3.39
N CYS A 30 -24.32 3.30 4.64
CA CYS A 30 -23.84 2.58 5.82
C CYS A 30 -24.95 1.88 6.64
N GLU A 31 -26.21 1.94 6.21
CA GLU A 31 -27.37 1.46 6.99
C GLU A 31 -27.30 -0.04 7.35
N ASN A 32 -26.70 -0.85 6.48
CA ASN A 32 -26.61 -2.31 6.66
C ASN A 32 -25.28 -2.80 7.24
N LEU A 33 -24.34 -1.91 7.54
CA LEU A 33 -23.04 -2.30 8.08
C LEU A 33 -23.15 -2.67 9.55
N ARG A 34 -22.62 -3.84 9.92
CA ARG A 34 -22.72 -4.40 11.26
C ARG A 34 -21.37 -4.81 11.86
N SER A 35 -20.37 -5.05 11.04
CA SER A 35 -19.07 -5.54 11.46
C SER A 35 -17.92 -4.63 11.00
N CYS A 36 -16.76 -4.71 11.68
CA CYS A 36 -15.55 -4.01 11.22
C CYS A 36 -15.16 -4.42 9.78
N LEU A 37 -15.46 -5.67 9.40
CA LEU A 37 -15.19 -6.15 8.04
C LEU A 37 -16.07 -5.42 7.00
N ASP A 38 -17.35 -5.17 7.32
CA ASP A 38 -18.24 -4.45 6.40
C ASP A 38 -17.70 -3.04 6.13
N PHE A 39 -17.24 -2.34 7.18
CA PHE A 39 -16.61 -1.02 7.02
C PHE A 39 -15.30 -1.08 6.23
N PHE A 40 -14.47 -2.09 6.44
CA PHE A 40 -13.26 -2.29 5.66
C PHE A 40 -13.56 -2.52 4.18
N LEU A 41 -14.58 -3.34 3.88
CA LEU A 41 -14.98 -3.67 2.50
C LEU A 41 -15.65 -2.49 1.75
N LEU A 42 -16.05 -1.42 2.45
CA LEU A 42 -16.46 -0.18 1.77
C LEU A 42 -15.32 0.40 0.92
N PHE A 43 -14.09 0.29 1.40
CA PHE A 43 -12.90 0.84 0.75
C PHE A 43 -12.16 -0.23 -0.07
N PHE A 44 -12.08 -1.45 0.43
CA PHE A 44 -11.45 -2.58 -0.26
C PHE A 44 -12.46 -3.37 -1.08
N THR A 45 -12.90 -2.75 -2.18
CA THR A 45 -13.87 -3.35 -3.10
C THR A 45 -13.23 -4.36 -4.04
N ALA A 46 -14.06 -5.03 -4.85
CA ALA A 46 -13.57 -5.97 -5.85
C ALA A 46 -12.58 -5.31 -6.83
N GLU A 47 -12.82 -4.05 -7.20
CA GLU A 47 -11.95 -3.29 -8.10
C GLU A 47 -10.58 -3.02 -7.45
N VAL A 48 -10.54 -2.71 -6.15
CA VAL A 48 -9.29 -2.52 -5.41
C VAL A 48 -8.47 -3.81 -5.36
N TRP A 49 -9.13 -4.94 -5.07
CA TRP A 49 -8.45 -6.25 -5.07
C TRP A 49 -7.91 -6.62 -6.45
N THR A 50 -8.70 -6.38 -7.49
CA THR A 50 -8.29 -6.60 -8.88
C THR A 50 -7.08 -5.74 -9.24
N LEU A 51 -7.11 -4.44 -8.93
CA LEU A 51 -5.99 -3.53 -9.15
C LEU A 51 -4.71 -4.02 -8.46
N LEU A 52 -4.80 -4.38 -7.18
CA LEU A 52 -3.64 -4.87 -6.42
C LEU A 52 -3.02 -6.11 -7.04
N VAL A 53 -3.86 -7.07 -7.43
CA VAL A 53 -3.41 -8.34 -8.02
C VAL A 53 -2.79 -8.12 -9.40
N GLU A 54 -3.48 -7.39 -10.28
CA GLU A 54 -3.03 -7.14 -11.65
C GLU A 54 -1.71 -6.36 -11.68
N GLN A 55 -1.63 -5.24 -10.93
CA GLN A 55 -0.44 -4.41 -10.92
C GLN A 55 0.75 -5.08 -10.25
N THR A 56 0.52 -5.90 -9.22
CA THR A 56 1.58 -6.69 -8.59
C THR A 56 2.13 -7.75 -9.54
N ASN A 57 1.25 -8.48 -10.22
CA ASN A 57 1.66 -9.49 -11.20
C ASN A 57 2.39 -8.85 -12.38
N LEU A 58 1.85 -7.78 -12.94
CA LEU A 58 2.48 -7.04 -14.04
C LEU A 58 3.89 -6.55 -13.64
N TYR A 59 4.03 -5.96 -12.45
CA TYR A 59 5.34 -5.49 -12.00
C TYR A 59 6.34 -6.63 -11.77
N ALA A 60 5.88 -7.76 -11.25
CA ALA A 60 6.71 -8.95 -11.10
C ALA A 60 7.22 -9.45 -12.47
N GLU A 61 6.37 -9.49 -13.50
CA GLU A 61 6.75 -9.84 -14.87
C GLU A 61 7.78 -8.85 -15.45
N GLN A 62 7.53 -7.56 -15.31
CA GLN A 62 8.43 -6.50 -15.80
C GLN A 62 9.82 -6.58 -15.15
N LYS A 63 9.90 -6.93 -13.86
CA LYS A 63 11.16 -6.97 -13.12
C LYS A 63 11.94 -8.27 -13.31
N ARG A 64 11.27 -9.38 -13.55
CA ARG A 64 11.92 -10.70 -13.71
C ARG A 64 12.63 -10.88 -15.02
N GLY A 65 12.19 -10.21 -16.08
CA GLY A 65 12.72 -10.04 -17.49
C GLY A 65 13.92 -10.82 -17.88
N HIS A 66 14.64 -11.68 -17.40
CA HIS A 66 15.76 -12.58 -17.80
C HIS A 66 16.60 -13.15 -16.63
N GLN A 67 16.25 -12.92 -15.36
CA GLN A 67 16.97 -13.51 -14.22
C GLN A 67 16.07 -14.48 -13.45
N GLU A 68 16.16 -15.75 -13.80
CA GLU A 68 15.42 -16.87 -13.20
C GLU A 68 16.01 -17.34 -11.87
N SER A 69 16.09 -16.53 -10.83
CA SER A 69 16.63 -17.05 -9.56
C SER A 69 15.57 -17.42 -8.51
N SER A 70 14.29 -17.07 -8.71
CA SER A 70 13.19 -17.52 -7.84
C SER A 70 11.92 -17.78 -8.65
N VAL A 71 11.24 -18.87 -8.37
CA VAL A 71 9.98 -19.20 -9.05
C VAL A 71 8.89 -18.25 -8.55
N TRP A 72 8.47 -17.31 -9.41
CA TRP A 72 7.26 -16.52 -9.20
C TRP A 72 6.08 -17.25 -9.82
N TYR A 73 4.97 -17.28 -9.10
CA TYR A 73 3.67 -17.61 -9.66
C TYR A 73 2.71 -16.43 -9.39
N PRO A 74 1.79 -16.15 -10.34
CA PRO A 74 0.88 -15.03 -10.18
C PRO A 74 0.10 -15.07 -8.88
N VAL A 75 -0.04 -13.92 -8.23
CA VAL A 75 -0.86 -13.76 -7.03
C VAL A 75 -2.33 -13.82 -7.42
N THR A 76 -3.14 -14.50 -6.62
CA THR A 76 -4.60 -14.52 -6.74
C THR A 76 -5.24 -13.51 -5.79
N ILE A 77 -6.55 -13.21 -5.98
CA ILE A 77 -7.30 -12.32 -5.08
C ILE A 77 -7.31 -12.88 -3.66
N ASP A 78 -7.57 -14.18 -3.48
CA ASP A 78 -7.61 -14.82 -2.16
C ASP A 78 -6.25 -14.74 -1.46
N GLU A 79 -5.18 -14.94 -2.20
CA GLU A 79 -3.82 -14.81 -1.68
C GLU A 79 -3.48 -13.36 -1.30
N MET A 80 -3.92 -12.38 -2.09
CA MET A 80 -3.74 -10.97 -1.79
C MET A 80 -4.53 -10.55 -0.53
N ILE A 81 -5.75 -11.04 -0.36
CA ILE A 81 -6.55 -10.85 0.86
C ILE A 81 -5.81 -11.43 2.08
N GLY A 82 -5.28 -12.64 1.96
CA GLY A 82 -4.46 -13.26 3.01
C GLY A 82 -3.23 -12.41 3.34
N TRP A 83 -2.54 -11.92 2.32
CA TRP A 83 -1.37 -11.06 2.48
C TRP A 83 -1.70 -9.75 3.21
N VAL A 84 -2.75 -9.04 2.80
CA VAL A 84 -3.22 -7.80 3.47
C VAL A 84 -3.65 -8.08 4.90
N SER A 85 -4.33 -9.20 5.16
CA SER A 85 -4.73 -9.62 6.51
C SER A 85 -3.52 -9.80 7.43
N LEU A 86 -2.45 -10.43 6.94
CA LEU A 86 -1.19 -10.55 7.70
C LEU A 86 -0.57 -9.19 7.96
N TYR A 87 -0.53 -8.32 6.93
CA TYR A 87 0.06 -6.99 7.06
C TYR A 87 -0.67 -6.13 8.09
N LEU A 88 -2.01 -6.14 8.09
CA LEU A 88 -2.82 -5.46 9.11
C LEU A 88 -2.60 -6.05 10.51
N ASN A 89 -2.50 -7.37 10.62
CA ASN A 89 -2.28 -8.05 11.89
C ASN A 89 -0.90 -7.72 12.51
N MET A 90 0.10 -7.40 11.68
CA MET A 90 1.40 -6.89 12.15
C MET A 90 1.30 -5.55 12.89
N GLY A 91 0.26 -4.77 12.63
CA GLY A 91 -0.04 -3.55 13.39
C GLY A 91 -0.58 -3.83 14.80
N LEU A 92 -1.22 -4.98 15.00
CA LEU A 92 -1.76 -5.41 16.30
C LEU A 92 -0.74 -6.20 17.12
N VAL A 93 0.06 -7.04 16.45
CA VAL A 93 1.06 -7.92 17.08
C VAL A 93 2.44 -7.44 16.66
N THR A 94 3.12 -6.70 17.51
CA THR A 94 4.44 -6.14 17.20
C THR A 94 5.56 -7.16 17.48
N LYS A 95 6.43 -7.38 16.48
CA LYS A 95 7.63 -8.23 16.58
C LYS A 95 8.89 -7.40 16.32
N PRO A 96 10.07 -7.85 16.80
CA PRO A 96 11.34 -7.12 16.64
C PRO A 96 11.71 -6.84 15.18
N ASN A 97 11.35 -7.74 14.27
CA ASN A 97 11.59 -7.60 12.83
C ASN A 97 10.58 -8.43 12.03
N LEU A 98 10.50 -8.17 10.74
CA LEU A 98 9.52 -8.77 9.84
C LEU A 98 9.61 -10.30 9.77
N THR A 99 10.81 -10.87 9.82
CA THR A 99 10.99 -12.33 9.74
C THR A 99 10.59 -13.05 11.03
N SER A 100 10.55 -12.34 12.16
CA SER A 100 10.15 -12.89 13.46
C SER A 100 8.69 -13.33 13.53
N TYR A 101 7.82 -12.87 12.62
CA TYR A 101 6.43 -13.35 12.55
C TYR A 101 6.33 -14.83 12.16
N TRP A 102 7.35 -15.39 11.53
CA TRP A 102 7.48 -16.80 11.18
C TRP A 102 8.48 -17.56 12.05
N SER A 103 8.86 -16.98 13.21
CA SER A 103 9.78 -17.64 14.13
C SER A 103 9.15 -18.90 14.72
N THR A 104 9.96 -19.96 14.81
CA THR A 104 9.62 -21.20 15.52
C THR A 104 10.08 -21.18 16.98
N ASP A 105 10.79 -20.14 17.40
CA ASP A 105 11.18 -19.94 18.80
C ASP A 105 9.90 -19.75 19.65
N PRO A 106 9.67 -20.55 20.71
CA PRO A 106 8.48 -20.44 21.55
C PRO A 106 8.23 -19.05 22.14
N SER A 107 9.29 -18.26 22.38
CA SER A 107 9.20 -16.89 22.93
C SER A 107 8.70 -15.88 21.89
N LEU A 108 8.86 -16.17 20.60
CA LEU A 108 8.51 -15.30 19.49
C LEU A 108 7.43 -15.90 18.58
N SER A 109 7.09 -17.16 18.75
CA SER A 109 6.17 -17.88 17.87
C SER A 109 4.79 -17.23 17.81
N SER A 110 4.27 -17.12 16.60
CA SER A 110 2.90 -16.69 16.32
C SER A 110 2.31 -17.59 15.22
N PRO A 111 1.70 -18.73 15.58
CA PRO A 111 1.25 -19.75 14.62
C PRO A 111 0.30 -19.24 13.53
N PHE A 112 -0.39 -18.13 13.79
CA PHE A 112 -1.29 -17.50 12.83
C PHE A 112 -0.61 -17.14 11.51
N PHE A 113 0.57 -16.50 11.56
CA PHE A 113 1.25 -16.04 10.34
C PHE A 113 1.63 -17.20 9.39
N PRO A 114 2.35 -18.24 9.84
CA PRO A 114 2.69 -19.37 8.97
C PRO A 114 1.45 -20.20 8.54
N SER A 115 0.33 -20.13 9.25
CA SER A 115 -0.90 -20.83 8.86
C SER A 115 -1.60 -20.19 7.65
N ILE A 116 -1.41 -18.89 7.43
CA ILE A 116 -2.00 -18.16 6.31
C ILE A 116 -1.06 -18.22 5.09
N MET A 117 0.24 -17.92 5.28
CA MET A 117 1.19 -17.82 4.17
C MET A 117 2.61 -18.15 4.63
N PRO A 118 3.43 -18.85 3.81
CA PRO A 118 4.85 -19.00 4.04
C PRO A 118 5.58 -17.66 4.00
N ARG A 119 6.59 -17.50 4.87
CA ARG A 119 7.42 -16.29 4.96
C ARG A 119 7.94 -15.82 3.60
N ASP A 120 8.52 -16.73 2.84
CA ASP A 120 9.20 -16.38 1.59
C ASP A 120 8.19 -15.89 0.54
N ARG A 121 6.97 -16.43 0.56
CA ARG A 121 5.88 -15.96 -0.32
C ARG A 121 5.41 -14.56 0.09
N PHE A 122 5.25 -14.32 1.39
CA PHE A 122 4.91 -12.99 1.89
C PHE A 122 5.93 -11.94 1.47
N LEU A 123 7.23 -12.26 1.59
CA LEU A 123 8.31 -11.36 1.18
C LEU A 123 8.39 -11.17 -0.34
N GLN A 124 8.06 -12.20 -1.12
CA GLN A 124 7.96 -12.07 -2.59
C GLN A 124 6.86 -11.10 -2.98
N ILE A 125 5.66 -11.23 -2.41
CA ILE A 125 4.54 -10.32 -2.68
C ILE A 125 4.91 -8.90 -2.25
N LEU A 126 5.47 -8.71 -1.04
CA LEU A 126 5.93 -7.41 -0.56
C LEU A 126 6.91 -6.74 -1.53
N ARG A 127 7.83 -7.52 -2.10
CA ARG A 127 8.83 -7.03 -3.05
C ARG A 127 8.22 -6.52 -4.35
N TYR A 128 7.15 -7.16 -4.81
CA TYR A 128 6.52 -6.85 -6.10
C TYR A 128 5.22 -6.06 -5.97
N LEU A 129 4.76 -5.76 -4.74
CA LEU A 129 3.53 -5.00 -4.52
C LEU A 129 3.57 -3.67 -5.27
N HIS A 130 2.57 -3.46 -6.12
CA HIS A 130 2.49 -2.28 -6.98
C HIS A 130 1.04 -1.87 -7.20
N PHE A 131 0.83 -0.58 -7.53
CA PHE A 131 -0.50 -0.01 -7.76
C PHE A 131 -0.63 0.61 -9.16
N ALA A 132 0.45 0.73 -9.92
CA ALA A 132 0.45 1.36 -11.24
C ALA A 132 1.50 0.76 -12.16
N ASP A 133 1.25 0.80 -13.49
CA ASP A 133 2.20 0.35 -14.50
C ASP A 133 3.39 1.31 -14.61
N ASN A 134 4.57 0.85 -14.26
CA ASN A 134 5.80 1.65 -14.34
C ASN A 134 6.20 2.04 -15.76
N THR A 135 5.72 1.35 -16.80
CA THR A 135 6.04 1.69 -18.20
C THR A 135 5.39 2.99 -18.63
N GLN A 136 4.29 3.37 -17.97
CA GLN A 136 3.53 4.58 -18.24
C GLN A 136 3.92 5.75 -17.32
N THR A 137 4.96 5.59 -16.50
CA THR A 137 5.39 6.63 -15.56
C THR A 137 5.79 7.92 -16.32
N PRO A 138 5.17 9.08 -16.04
CA PRO A 138 5.56 10.34 -16.63
C PRO A 138 7.03 10.66 -16.37
N ARG A 139 7.69 11.29 -17.35
CA ARG A 139 9.10 11.68 -17.19
C ARG A 139 9.24 12.68 -16.03
N ALA A 140 10.22 12.44 -15.17
CA ALA A 140 10.55 13.37 -14.09
C ALA A 140 10.78 14.77 -14.65
N ARG A 141 10.19 15.80 -14.03
CA ARG A 141 10.23 17.21 -14.42
C ARG A 141 9.42 17.58 -15.69
N SER A 142 8.56 16.70 -16.21
CA SER A 142 7.53 17.13 -17.18
C SER A 142 6.42 17.90 -16.46
N ALA A 143 5.70 18.77 -17.21
CA ALA A 143 4.54 19.51 -16.66
C ALA A 143 3.45 18.57 -16.12
N ASP A 144 3.36 17.35 -16.67
CA ASP A 144 2.39 16.31 -16.31
C ASP A 144 2.91 15.37 -15.20
N CYS A 145 4.02 15.71 -14.53
CA CYS A 145 4.62 14.87 -13.51
C CYS A 145 3.79 14.89 -12.22
N ASN A 146 2.86 13.96 -12.11
CA ASN A 146 2.14 13.70 -10.86
C ASN A 146 3.05 12.90 -9.90
N LYS A 147 3.38 13.48 -8.74
CA LYS A 147 4.18 12.81 -7.71
C LYS A 147 3.47 11.60 -7.11
N LEU A 148 2.15 11.57 -7.18
CA LEU A 148 1.30 10.48 -6.69
C LEU A 148 1.03 9.40 -7.74
N TYR A 149 1.58 9.53 -8.95
CA TYR A 149 1.33 8.62 -10.08
C TYR A 149 1.30 7.15 -9.66
N LYS A 150 2.26 6.72 -8.85
CA LYS A 150 2.40 5.31 -8.44
C LYS A 150 1.26 4.78 -7.58
N ILE A 151 0.56 5.67 -6.88
CA ILE A 151 -0.57 5.31 -6.00
C ILE A 151 -1.89 5.91 -6.50
N GLN A 152 -1.85 6.72 -7.55
CA GLN A 152 -3.03 7.42 -8.08
C GLN A 152 -4.18 6.47 -8.41
N PRO A 153 -3.97 5.32 -9.11
CA PRO A 153 -5.08 4.41 -9.42
C PRO A 153 -5.79 3.85 -8.17
N PHE A 154 -5.04 3.67 -7.08
CA PHE A 154 -5.60 3.24 -5.81
C PHE A 154 -6.38 4.37 -5.13
N LEU A 155 -5.86 5.60 -5.16
CA LEU A 155 -6.55 6.78 -4.62
C LEU A 155 -7.84 7.07 -5.37
N ASP A 156 -7.84 6.94 -6.70
CA ASP A 156 -9.02 7.16 -7.54
C ASP A 156 -10.17 6.19 -7.24
N LEU A 157 -9.87 5.01 -6.69
CA LEU A 157 -10.89 4.04 -6.25
C LEU A 157 -11.37 4.30 -4.82
N ILE A 158 -10.54 4.86 -3.95
CA ILE A 158 -10.84 5.03 -2.52
C ILE A 158 -11.43 6.40 -2.22
N ILE A 159 -10.85 7.49 -2.74
CA ILE A 159 -11.25 8.86 -2.43
C ILE A 159 -12.75 9.12 -2.69
N PRO A 160 -13.37 8.66 -3.79
CA PRO A 160 -14.78 8.91 -4.03
C PRO A 160 -15.74 8.26 -3.02
N ARG A 161 -15.21 7.45 -2.08
CA ARG A 161 -16.00 6.75 -1.05
C ARG A 161 -16.00 7.47 0.30
N PHE A 162 -15.16 8.50 0.42
CA PHE A 162 -15.19 9.44 1.54
C PHE A 162 -16.15 10.58 1.28
#